data_7f36402ab303ce1121fc2ea1859a574d
#
_entry.id   7f36402ab303ce1121fc2ea1859a574d
#
_cell.length_a   1.000
_cell.length_b   1.000
_cell.length_c   1.000
_cell.angle_alpha   90.00
_cell.angle_beta   90.00
_cell.angle_gamma   90.00
#
_symmetry.space_group_name_H-M   'P 1'
#
loop_
_entity.id
_entity.type
_entity.pdbx_description
1 polymer ?
#
loop_
_entity_poly.entity_id
_entity_poly.type
_entity_poly.pdbx_seq_one_letter_code
_entity_poly.pdbx_strand_id
1 'polypeptide(L)'
;MEHATSARLTFVLIARVPPDGVAGFQAYEAAVLPLLGEFGGLLERRLRNADGTIEVHIVSFDSDRNFQRFRADPRRAAVAHLIEASAARNEVVAMTDVAEWPRGTLPGAS
;
A
#
# COMPACT_ATOMS: atom_id res chain seq x y z
N MET A 1 18.89 -3.09 24.04
CA MET A 1 18.35 -3.07 23.55
C MET A 1 17.70 -3.16 22.87
N GLU A 2 17.58 -3.22 22.81
CA GLU A 2 16.95 -3.32 22.17
C GLU A 2 16.41 -3.07 21.45
N HIS A 3 16.39 -3.03 21.13
CA HIS A 3 15.80 -2.79 20.46
C HIS A 3 15.03 -2.70 19.99
N ALA A 4 15.61 -2.50 20.80
CA ALA A 4 14.35 -2.76 20.37
C ALA A 4 14.11 -2.26 19.02
N THR A 5 14.20 -3.00 18.32
CA THR A 5 13.78 -2.74 17.02
C THR A 5 12.34 -2.39 17.08
N SER A 6 12.01 -1.17 16.85
CA SER A 6 10.64 -0.83 16.72
C SER A 6 10.10 -1.58 15.51
N ALA A 7 9.01 -2.23 15.70
CA ALA A 7 8.32 -2.87 14.62
C ALA A 7 7.92 -1.83 13.58
N ARG A 8 8.02 -2.19 12.34
CA ARG A 8 7.54 -1.31 11.28
C ARG A 8 6.02 -1.22 11.33
N LEU A 9 5.50 -0.08 10.95
CA LEU A 9 4.06 0.09 10.81
C LEU A 9 3.63 -0.50 9.49
N THR A 10 2.64 -1.38 9.53
CA THR A 10 2.14 -2.06 8.34
C THR A 10 0.76 -1.55 7.97
N PHE A 11 0.60 -1.25 6.69
CA PHE A 11 -0.68 -0.81 6.15
C PHE A 11 -1.03 -1.69 4.96
N VAL A 12 -2.32 -2.02 4.86
CA VAL A 12 -2.86 -2.71 3.69
C VAL A 12 -3.72 -1.72 2.92
N LEU A 13 -3.37 -1.50 1.67
CA LEU A 13 -4.17 -0.69 0.77
C LEU A 13 -4.95 -1.62 -0.14
N ILE A 14 -6.24 -1.39 -0.24
CA ILE A 14 -7.12 -2.12 -1.14
C ILE A 14 -7.71 -1.11 -2.11
N ALA A 15 -7.44 -1.28 -3.39
CA ALA A 15 -7.94 -0.39 -4.43
C ALA A 15 -8.93 -1.15 -5.30
N ARG A 16 -10.09 -0.54 -5.53
CA ARG A 16 -11.08 -1.05 -6.48
C ARG A 16 -11.22 -0.03 -7.58
N VAL A 17 -11.00 -0.45 -8.81
CA VAL A 17 -10.85 0.43 -9.96
C VAL A 17 -11.82 0.01 -11.05
N PRO A 18 -12.65 0.94 -11.57
CA PRO A 18 -13.49 0.61 -12.72
C PRO A 18 -12.63 0.16 -13.91
N PRO A 19 -13.16 -0.71 -14.77
CA PRO A 19 -12.36 -1.23 -15.90
C PRO A 19 -11.72 -0.15 -16.76
N ASP A 20 -12.43 0.94 -17.04
CA ASP A 20 -11.91 2.03 -17.85
C ASP A 20 -10.96 2.95 -17.08
N GLY A 21 -10.82 2.76 -15.79
CA GLY A 21 -9.89 3.54 -14.95
C GLY A 21 -8.57 2.85 -14.70
N VAL A 22 -8.39 1.59 -15.11
CA VAL A 22 -7.23 0.78 -14.76
C VAL A 22 -5.93 1.42 -15.24
N ALA A 23 -5.90 1.90 -16.49
CA ALA A 23 -4.68 2.50 -17.04
C ALA A 23 -4.27 3.75 -16.25
N GLY A 24 -5.23 4.61 -15.92
CA GLY A 24 -4.95 5.83 -15.15
C GLY A 24 -4.48 5.52 -13.73
N PHE A 25 -5.12 4.55 -13.09
CA PHE A 25 -4.70 4.10 -11.78
C PHE A 25 -3.27 3.59 -11.80
N GLN A 26 -2.92 2.76 -12.77
CA GLN A 26 -1.58 2.21 -12.88
C GLN A 26 -0.54 3.30 -13.17
N ALA A 27 -0.90 4.30 -13.96
CA ALA A 27 -0.01 5.44 -14.20
C ALA A 27 0.26 6.21 -12.90
N TYR A 28 -0.78 6.39 -12.07
CA TYR A 28 -0.62 7.01 -10.76
C TYR A 28 0.35 6.20 -9.89
N GLU A 29 0.14 4.88 -9.81
CA GLU A 29 0.98 4.01 -9.00
C GLU A 29 2.43 4.04 -9.48
N ALA A 30 2.66 4.07 -10.78
CA ALA A 30 4.01 4.14 -11.35
C ALA A 30 4.73 5.42 -10.94
N ALA A 31 4.01 6.51 -10.73
CA ALA A 31 4.59 7.78 -10.30
C ALA A 31 4.82 7.82 -8.79
N VAL A 32 3.98 7.18 -7.99
CA VAL A 32 3.95 7.37 -6.54
C VAL A 32 4.73 6.29 -5.79
N LEU A 33 4.63 5.03 -6.21
CA LEU A 33 5.29 3.94 -5.49
C LEU A 33 6.81 4.11 -5.37
N PRO A 34 7.53 4.62 -6.40
CA PRO A 34 8.96 4.83 -6.23
C PRO A 34 9.34 5.81 -5.14
N LEU A 35 8.41 6.65 -4.68
CA LEU A 35 8.69 7.62 -3.62
C LEU A 35 8.79 6.97 -2.24
N LEU A 36 8.23 5.78 -2.06
CA LEU A 36 8.19 5.11 -0.76
C LEU A 36 9.55 5.06 -0.07
N GLY A 37 10.59 4.68 -0.81
CA GLY A 37 11.91 4.50 -0.23
C GLY A 37 12.51 5.78 0.34
N GLU A 38 12.10 6.94 -0.15
CA GLU A 38 12.59 8.22 0.35
C GLU A 38 12.05 8.54 1.74
N PHE A 39 11.00 7.85 2.16
CA PHE A 39 10.33 8.11 3.43
C PHE A 39 10.40 6.90 4.38
N GLY A 40 11.37 6.01 4.17
CA GLY A 40 11.47 4.82 5.02
C GLY A 40 10.36 3.83 4.79
N GLY A 41 9.71 3.89 3.63
CA GLY A 41 8.63 2.97 3.26
C GLY A 41 9.16 1.82 2.41
N LEU A 42 8.49 0.68 2.54
CA LEU A 42 8.76 -0.52 1.74
C LEU A 42 7.45 -1.04 1.19
N LEU A 43 7.44 -1.37 -0.10
CA LEU A 43 6.34 -2.11 -0.68
C LEU A 43 6.64 -3.59 -0.44
N GLU A 44 6.02 -4.14 0.62
CA GLU A 44 6.30 -5.51 1.05
C GLU A 44 5.71 -6.52 0.07
N ARG A 45 4.52 -6.22 -0.46
CA ARG A 45 3.86 -7.09 -1.41
C ARG A 45 2.86 -6.30 -2.25
N ARG A 46 2.73 -6.67 -3.51
CA ARG A 46 1.79 -6.04 -4.43
C ARG A 46 1.05 -7.15 -5.18
N LEU A 47 -0.27 -7.13 -5.06
CA LEU A 47 -1.13 -8.15 -5.67
C LEU A 47 -2.16 -7.47 -6.55
N ARG A 48 -2.50 -8.12 -7.65
CA ARG A 48 -3.47 -7.60 -8.61
C ARG A 48 -4.27 -8.75 -9.18
N ASN A 49 -5.59 -8.56 -9.34
CA ASN A 49 -6.39 -9.57 -10.01
C ASN A 49 -6.19 -9.51 -11.54
N ALA A 50 -6.81 -10.44 -12.26
CA ALA A 50 -6.47 -10.67 -13.68
C ALA A 50 -6.72 -9.45 -14.57
N ASP A 51 -7.80 -8.70 -14.32
CA ASP A 51 -8.15 -7.55 -15.16
C ASP A 51 -7.69 -6.20 -14.58
N GLY A 52 -7.01 -6.21 -13.45
CA GLY A 52 -6.48 -4.99 -12.84
C GLY A 52 -7.50 -4.18 -12.06
N THR A 53 -8.73 -4.66 -11.91
CA THR A 53 -9.78 -3.90 -11.22
C THR A 53 -9.68 -3.94 -9.71
N ILE A 54 -8.85 -4.84 -9.17
CA ILE A 54 -8.55 -4.89 -7.73
C ILE A 54 -7.05 -5.00 -7.57
N GLU A 55 -6.50 -4.13 -6.74
CA GLU A 55 -5.08 -4.18 -6.41
C GLU A 55 -4.91 -4.04 -4.91
N VAL A 56 -4.00 -4.82 -4.33
CA VAL A 56 -3.73 -4.79 -2.90
C VAL A 56 -2.25 -4.54 -2.71
N HIS A 57 -1.91 -3.58 -1.86
CA HIS A 57 -0.53 -3.32 -1.45
C HIS A 57 -0.39 -3.59 0.02
N ILE A 58 0.67 -4.28 0.40
CA ILE A 58 1.12 -4.35 1.78
C ILE A 58 2.36 -3.50 1.86
N VAL A 59 2.27 -2.42 2.65
CA VAL A 59 3.31 -1.39 2.73
C VAL A 59 3.70 -1.23 4.18
N SER A 60 4.96 -1.03 4.45
CA SER A 60 5.40 -0.74 5.81
C SER A 60 6.22 0.55 5.83
N PHE A 61 6.19 1.22 6.97
CA PHE A 61 6.96 2.43 7.22
C PHE A 61 7.70 2.28 8.54
N ASP A 62 8.85 2.93 8.64
CA ASP A 62 9.63 2.93 9.86
C ASP A 62 9.01 3.78 10.96
N SER A 63 8.10 4.71 10.63
CA SER A 63 7.44 5.55 11.62
C SER A 63 6.15 6.13 11.03
N ASP A 64 5.22 6.49 11.93
CA ASP A 64 4.02 7.19 11.50
C ASP A 64 4.35 8.56 10.93
N ARG A 65 5.34 9.23 11.48
CA ARG A 65 5.77 10.53 10.96
C ARG A 65 6.16 10.43 9.49
N ASN A 66 6.95 9.42 9.13
CA ASN A 66 7.37 9.25 7.75
C ASN A 66 6.23 8.83 6.84
N PHE A 67 5.28 8.04 7.35
CA PHE A 67 4.08 7.73 6.61
C PHE A 67 3.29 9.01 6.29
N GLN A 68 3.12 9.90 7.27
CA GLN A 68 2.41 11.16 7.04
C GLN A 68 3.16 12.06 6.07
N ARG A 69 4.49 12.09 6.15
CA ARG A 69 5.30 12.86 5.21
C ARG A 69 5.15 12.34 3.78
N PHE A 70 5.12 11.03 3.62
CA PHE A 70 4.87 10.43 2.31
C PHE A 70 3.50 10.85 1.78
N ARG A 71 2.46 10.78 2.61
CA ARG A 71 1.11 11.16 2.20
C ARG A 71 1.02 12.62 1.78
N ALA A 72 1.80 13.48 2.40
CA ALA A 72 1.76 14.93 2.16
C ALA A 72 2.74 15.39 1.09
N ASP A 73 3.49 14.49 0.47
CA ASP A 73 4.51 14.88 -0.50
C ASP A 73 3.85 15.55 -1.72
N PRO A 74 4.35 16.74 -2.12
CA PRO A 74 3.75 17.48 -3.24
C PRO A 74 3.74 16.70 -4.56
N ARG A 75 4.66 15.77 -4.75
CA ARG A 75 4.70 14.96 -5.97
C ARG A 75 3.49 14.05 -6.08
N ARG A 76 2.92 13.63 -4.94
CA ARG A 76 1.67 12.87 -4.95
C ARG A 76 0.51 13.77 -5.38
N ALA A 77 0.46 14.97 -4.84
CA ALA A 77 -0.58 15.92 -5.22
C ALA A 77 -0.50 16.28 -6.71
N ALA A 78 0.71 16.37 -7.24
CA ALA A 78 0.90 16.72 -8.65
C ALA A 78 0.31 15.69 -9.61
N VAL A 79 0.17 14.43 -9.19
CA VAL A 79 -0.42 13.37 -10.02
C VAL A 79 -1.78 12.91 -9.53
N ALA A 80 -2.36 13.60 -8.55
CA ALA A 80 -3.65 13.20 -7.97
C ALA A 80 -4.76 13.17 -9.02
N HIS A 81 -4.66 13.99 -10.07
CA HIS A 81 -5.63 13.99 -11.17
C HIS A 81 -5.73 12.62 -11.86
N LEU A 82 -4.67 11.83 -11.85
CA LEU A 82 -4.69 10.50 -12.45
C LEU A 82 -5.56 9.54 -11.67
N ILE A 83 -5.43 9.54 -10.33
CA ILE A 83 -6.24 8.64 -9.52
C ILE A 83 -7.69 9.10 -9.45
N GLU A 84 -7.91 10.41 -9.43
CA GLU A 84 -9.27 10.96 -9.45
C GLU A 84 -9.99 10.58 -10.74
N ALA A 85 -9.32 10.74 -11.87
CA ALA A 85 -9.91 10.40 -13.17
C ALA A 85 -10.16 8.90 -13.30
N SER A 86 -9.38 8.07 -12.60
CA SER A 86 -9.56 6.62 -12.64
C SER A 86 -10.83 6.17 -11.92
N ALA A 87 -11.37 7.02 -11.05
CA ALA A 87 -12.49 6.69 -10.17
C ALA A 87 -12.18 5.51 -9.22
N ALA A 88 -10.91 5.27 -8.94
CA ALA A 88 -10.49 4.23 -8.00
C ALA A 88 -10.98 4.57 -6.60
N ARG A 89 -11.43 3.56 -5.88
CA ARG A 89 -11.79 3.67 -4.47
C ARG A 89 -10.75 2.94 -3.65
N ASN A 90 -10.06 3.69 -2.80
CA ASN A 90 -8.96 3.15 -2.00
C ASN A 90 -9.36 3.08 -0.54
N GLU A 91 -8.97 1.98 0.09
CA GLU A 91 -9.10 1.81 1.52
C GLU A 91 -7.71 1.50 2.07
N VAL A 92 -7.30 2.21 3.13
CA VAL A 92 -6.01 1.97 3.78
C VAL A 92 -6.28 1.57 5.22
N VAL A 93 -5.76 0.41 5.62
CA VAL A 93 -6.03 -0.15 6.95
C VAL A 93 -4.71 -0.47 7.62
N ALA A 94 -4.52 0.04 8.86
CA ALA A 94 -3.37 -0.33 9.66
C ALA A 94 -3.56 -1.74 10.19
N MET A 95 -2.51 -2.55 10.09
CA MET A 95 -2.55 -3.96 10.46
C MET A 95 -1.35 -4.32 11.32
N THR A 96 -1.51 -5.33 12.13
CA THR A 96 -0.41 -5.91 12.91
C THR A 96 -0.37 -7.41 12.67
N ASP A 97 0.82 -7.99 12.83
CA ASP A 97 0.97 -9.43 12.71
C ASP A 97 0.19 -10.16 13.79
N VAL A 98 -0.38 -11.30 13.44
CA VAL A 98 -1.03 -12.19 14.39
C VAL A 98 0.02 -13.19 14.84
N ALA A 99 0.61 -12.93 16.00
CA ALA A 99 1.81 -13.63 16.44
C ALA A 99 1.56 -15.10 16.78
N GLU A 100 0.36 -15.42 17.25
CA GLU A 100 0.03 -16.79 17.64
C GLU A 100 -0.30 -17.69 16.45
N TRP A 101 -0.32 -17.13 15.24
CA TRP A 101 -0.67 -17.94 14.07
C TRP A 101 0.58 -18.48 13.39
N PRO A 102 0.72 -19.82 13.27
CA PRO A 102 1.91 -20.37 12.62
C PRO A 102 1.99 -19.98 11.15
N ARG A 103 3.17 -19.52 10.75
CA ARG A 103 3.41 -19.10 9.39
C ARG A 103 3.25 -20.29 8.44
N GLY A 104 2.54 -20.07 7.35
CA GLY A 104 2.33 -21.09 6.33
C GLY A 104 1.20 -22.06 6.62
N THR A 105 0.51 -21.90 7.75
CA THR A 105 -0.61 -22.75 8.11
C THR A 105 -1.91 -21.97 7.95
N LEU A 106 -2.87 -22.55 7.23
CA LEU A 106 -4.17 -21.91 7.04
C LEU A 106 -5.22 -22.67 7.84
N PRO A 107 -6.05 -21.97 8.65
CA PRO A 107 -7.12 -22.64 9.37
C PRO A 107 -8.13 -23.19 8.38
N GLY A 108 -8.58 -24.41 8.61
CA GLY A 108 -9.56 -25.03 7.73
C GLY A 108 -9.04 -25.39 6.36
N ALA A 109 -7.76 -25.20 6.09
CA ALA A 109 -7.17 -25.66 4.86
C ALA A 109 -7.17 -27.18 4.85
N SER A 110 -7.63 -27.75 3.81
CA SER A 110 -7.74 -29.20 3.75
C SER A 110 -7.34 -29.67 2.37
#